data_63ca3f63c421748fd340afbd0329c8c7
#
_entry.id   63ca3f63c421748fd340afbd0329c8c7
#
_cell.length_a   1.000
_cell.length_b   1.000
_cell.length_c   1.000
_cell.angle_alpha   90.00
_cell.angle_beta   90.00
_cell.angle_gamma   90.00
#
_symmetry.space_group_name_H-M   'P 1'
#
loop_
_entity.id
_entity.type
_entity.pdbx_description
1 polymer ?
#
loop_
_entity_poly.entity_id
_entity_poly.type
_entity_poly.pdbx_seq_one_letter_code
_entity_poly.pdbx_strand_id
1 'polypeptide(L)'
;METIRAKGRRRPMAEINVVPYIDVMLVLLVIFMITAPMLNLGVEVELPKADAEPMEMEENNEPLVVTVLSNGDLYLNAGGDLDGTSSGLIDPESLRITVTAIVRRNPEIQVLVGGDEGASYGQVYGALALLQAAGVSKVGLMIDPAELGYGAAEETR
;
A
#
# COMPACT_ATOMS: atom_id res chain seq x y z
N MET A 1 -66.04 -56.69 -38.15
CA MET A 1 -65.62 -56.14 -36.81
C MET A 1 -64.19 -55.63 -36.96
N GLU A 2 -64.09 -54.33 -37.10
CA GLU A 2 -62.83 -53.63 -37.35
C GLU A 2 -62.34 -53.05 -36.01
N THR A 3 -61.23 -53.59 -35.52
CA THR A 3 -60.68 -53.12 -34.27
C THR A 3 -59.81 -51.89 -34.52
N ILE A 4 -60.31 -50.74 -34.12
CA ILE A 4 -59.56 -49.45 -34.15
C ILE A 4 -58.45 -49.51 -33.13
N ARG A 5 -57.23 -49.69 -33.61
CA ARG A 5 -55.96 -49.58 -32.79
C ARG A 5 -55.78 -48.12 -32.38
N ALA A 6 -56.01 -47.78 -31.12
CA ALA A 6 -55.69 -46.50 -30.55
C ALA A 6 -54.15 -46.27 -30.61
N LYS A 7 -53.81 -45.29 -31.46
CA LYS A 7 -52.37 -44.84 -31.60
C LYS A 7 -51.97 -44.12 -30.33
N GLY A 8 -51.17 -44.75 -29.51
CA GLY A 8 -50.64 -44.15 -28.27
C GLY A 8 -49.90 -42.85 -28.56
N ARG A 9 -50.40 -41.79 -27.98
CA ARG A 9 -49.82 -40.44 -28.03
C ARG A 9 -48.52 -40.48 -27.26
N ARG A 10 -47.37 -40.52 -27.96
CA ARG A 10 -46.05 -40.38 -27.33
C ARG A 10 -45.96 -38.96 -26.74
N ARG A 11 -45.87 -38.86 -25.44
CA ARG A 11 -45.57 -37.59 -24.75
C ARG A 11 -44.15 -37.20 -25.09
N PRO A 12 -43.87 -36.02 -25.63
CA PRO A 12 -42.50 -35.55 -25.78
C PRO A 12 -41.91 -35.40 -24.39
N MET A 13 -40.89 -36.18 -24.07
CA MET A 13 -40.05 -35.97 -22.91
C MET A 13 -39.21 -34.75 -23.24
N ALA A 14 -39.54 -33.62 -22.68
CA ALA A 14 -38.69 -32.44 -22.72
C ALA A 14 -37.52 -32.69 -21.74
N GLU A 15 -36.51 -33.38 -22.19
CA GLU A 15 -35.25 -33.45 -21.48
C GLU A 15 -34.59 -32.08 -21.57
N ILE A 16 -34.55 -31.36 -20.45
CA ILE A 16 -33.83 -30.11 -20.35
C ILE A 16 -32.34 -30.48 -20.48
N ASN A 17 -31.73 -30.08 -21.59
CA ASN A 17 -30.30 -30.27 -21.77
C ASN A 17 -29.56 -29.33 -20.82
N VAL A 18 -29.01 -29.84 -19.71
CA VAL A 18 -28.30 -29.10 -18.69
C VAL A 18 -26.87 -28.72 -19.11
N VAL A 19 -26.37 -29.30 -20.20
CA VAL A 19 -24.97 -29.06 -20.67
C VAL A 19 -24.70 -27.58 -20.96
N PRO A 20 -25.53 -26.84 -21.72
CA PRO A 20 -25.26 -25.42 -21.94
C PRO A 20 -25.35 -24.60 -20.67
N TYR A 21 -26.12 -25.03 -19.67
CA TYR A 21 -26.24 -24.35 -18.39
C TYR A 21 -24.94 -24.51 -17.54
N ILE A 22 -24.42 -25.73 -17.51
CA ILE A 22 -23.16 -26.03 -16.83
C ILE A 22 -21.98 -25.30 -17.50
N ASP A 23 -21.96 -25.19 -18.81
CA ASP A 23 -20.91 -24.50 -19.56
C ASP A 23 -20.84 -23.01 -19.19
N VAL A 24 -22.00 -22.33 -19.18
CA VAL A 24 -22.07 -20.92 -18.75
C VAL A 24 -21.61 -20.75 -17.29
N MET A 25 -22.03 -21.65 -16.40
CA MET A 25 -21.62 -21.61 -14.99
C MET A 25 -20.11 -21.83 -14.83
N LEU A 26 -19.52 -22.74 -15.58
CA LEU A 26 -18.08 -22.97 -15.58
C LEU A 26 -17.30 -21.75 -16.09
N VAL A 27 -17.74 -21.16 -17.19
CA VAL A 27 -17.09 -19.95 -17.75
C VAL A 27 -17.14 -18.80 -16.75
N LEU A 28 -18.29 -18.56 -16.11
CA LEU A 28 -18.42 -17.53 -15.09
C LEU A 28 -17.53 -17.82 -13.88
N LEU A 29 -17.45 -19.08 -13.42
CA LEU A 29 -16.57 -19.48 -12.32
C LEU A 29 -15.09 -19.18 -12.65
N VAL A 30 -14.63 -19.52 -13.85
CA VAL A 30 -13.26 -19.27 -14.29
C VAL A 30 -12.98 -17.78 -14.38
N ILE A 31 -13.91 -16.98 -14.89
CA ILE A 31 -13.76 -15.52 -14.94
C ILE A 31 -13.62 -14.95 -13.53
N PHE A 32 -14.49 -15.32 -12.59
CA PHE A 32 -14.38 -14.88 -11.21
C PHE A 32 -13.08 -15.32 -10.53
N MET A 33 -12.61 -16.54 -10.84
CA MET A 33 -11.36 -17.06 -10.29
C MET A 33 -10.13 -16.28 -10.79
N ILE A 34 -10.16 -15.77 -12.03
CA ILE A 34 -9.09 -14.95 -12.60
C ILE A 34 -9.17 -13.49 -12.12
N THR A 35 -10.38 -12.96 -11.95
CA THR A 35 -10.58 -11.55 -11.56
C THR A 35 -10.49 -11.32 -10.04
N ALA A 36 -10.78 -12.33 -9.21
CA ALA A 36 -10.75 -12.23 -7.75
C ALA A 36 -9.39 -11.79 -7.17
N PRO A 37 -8.23 -12.29 -7.64
CA PRO A 37 -6.94 -11.84 -7.12
C PRO A 37 -6.56 -10.41 -7.55
N MET A 38 -7.29 -9.79 -8.48
CA MET A 38 -7.04 -8.40 -8.90
C MET A 38 -7.65 -7.35 -7.96
N LEU A 39 -8.36 -7.76 -6.94
CA LEU A 39 -8.74 -6.88 -5.83
C LEU A 39 -7.53 -6.70 -4.90
N ASN A 40 -6.44 -6.18 -5.44
CA ASN A 40 -5.42 -5.60 -4.60
C ASN A 40 -6.09 -4.45 -3.87
N LEU A 41 -6.17 -4.56 -2.56
CA LEU A 41 -6.43 -3.43 -1.69
C LEU A 41 -5.22 -2.50 -1.83
N GLY A 42 -5.13 -1.81 -2.96
CA GLY A 42 -4.21 -0.70 -3.13
C GLY A 42 -4.68 0.37 -2.16
N VAL A 43 -3.93 0.56 -1.10
CA VAL A 43 -4.00 1.83 -0.39
C VAL A 43 -3.52 2.85 -1.42
N GLU A 44 -4.41 3.74 -1.83
CA GLU A 44 -4.07 4.88 -2.67
C GLU A 44 -3.13 5.76 -1.85
N VAL A 45 -1.83 5.46 -1.98
CA VAL A 45 -0.78 6.33 -1.48
C VAL A 45 -0.68 7.42 -2.53
N GLU A 46 -1.13 8.62 -2.23
CA GLU A 46 -0.73 9.79 -3.00
C GLU A 46 0.79 9.90 -2.89
N LEU A 47 1.47 9.24 -3.82
CA LEU A 47 2.89 9.49 -4.04
C LEU A 47 3.00 10.93 -4.52
N PRO A 48 3.72 11.80 -3.82
CA PRO A 48 4.04 13.11 -4.35
C PRO A 48 4.67 12.88 -5.70
N LYS A 49 4.13 13.55 -6.73
CA LYS A 49 4.74 13.57 -8.07
C LYS A 49 6.19 13.99 -7.88
N ALA A 50 7.10 13.29 -8.54
CA ALA A 50 8.54 13.51 -8.44
C ALA A 50 9.02 14.86 -9.05
N ASP A 51 8.14 15.82 -9.24
CA ASP A 51 8.48 17.22 -9.24
C ASP A 51 8.74 17.59 -7.77
N ALA A 52 9.92 17.20 -7.30
CA ALA A 52 10.44 17.69 -6.04
C ALA A 52 10.66 19.19 -6.19
N GLU A 53 9.59 19.96 -6.04
CA GLU A 53 9.78 21.34 -5.62
C GLU A 53 10.57 21.25 -4.32
N PRO A 54 11.70 21.97 -4.21
CA PRO A 54 12.43 22.01 -2.95
C PRO A 54 11.42 22.42 -1.88
N MET A 55 11.13 21.50 -0.95
CA MET A 55 10.28 21.84 0.19
C MET A 55 10.96 23.03 0.86
N GLU A 56 10.33 24.19 0.82
CA GLU A 56 10.74 25.32 1.63
C GLU A 56 10.66 24.87 3.08
N MET A 57 11.81 24.48 3.63
CA MET A 57 11.94 24.23 5.05
C MET A 57 11.73 25.57 5.73
N GLU A 58 10.57 25.77 6.31
CA GLU A 58 10.36 26.87 7.23
C GLU A 58 11.40 26.73 8.35
N GLU A 59 12.24 27.73 8.51
CA GLU A 59 13.42 27.75 9.42
C GLU A 59 13.13 27.36 10.87
N ASN A 60 11.87 27.12 11.23
CA ASN A 60 11.42 26.80 12.58
C ASN A 60 10.70 25.45 12.73
N ASN A 61 10.64 24.62 11.67
CA ASN A 61 9.87 23.38 11.71
C ASN A 61 10.69 22.23 11.13
N GLU A 62 11.72 21.81 11.86
CA GLU A 62 12.55 20.68 11.46
C GLU A 62 11.70 19.42 11.37
N PRO A 63 11.75 18.68 10.25
CA PRO A 63 10.92 17.50 10.06
C PRO A 63 11.35 16.36 10.98
N LEU A 64 10.39 15.56 11.40
CA LEU A 64 10.64 14.29 12.06
C LEU A 64 10.97 13.24 11.00
N VAL A 65 12.19 12.70 11.05
CA VAL A 65 12.63 11.69 10.07
C VAL A 65 12.73 10.32 10.72
N VAL A 66 12.06 9.34 10.14
CA VAL A 66 12.19 7.93 10.53
C VAL A 66 12.89 7.18 9.40
N THR A 67 14.06 6.63 9.68
CA THR A 67 14.82 5.84 8.72
C THR A 67 14.73 4.36 9.07
N VAL A 68 14.40 3.55 8.08
CA VAL A 68 14.40 2.09 8.19
C VAL A 68 15.76 1.57 7.72
N LEU A 69 16.48 0.92 8.62
CA LEU A 69 17.77 0.34 8.31
C LEU A 69 17.64 -0.98 7.56
N SER A 70 18.69 -1.41 6.89
CA SER A 70 18.74 -2.65 6.10
C SER A 70 18.42 -3.93 6.91
N ASN A 71 18.70 -3.92 8.22
CA ASN A 71 18.37 -4.99 9.15
C ASN A 71 16.91 -4.94 9.68
N GLY A 72 16.15 -3.91 9.31
CA GLY A 72 14.78 -3.67 9.76
C GLY A 72 14.64 -2.84 11.03
N ASP A 73 15.74 -2.40 11.63
CA ASP A 73 15.70 -1.50 12.77
C ASP A 73 15.24 -0.10 12.35
N LEU A 74 14.62 0.60 13.27
CA LEU A 74 14.13 1.96 13.06
C LEU A 74 15.08 2.96 13.71
N TYR A 75 15.42 3.99 12.99
CA TYR A 75 16.19 5.12 13.49
C TYR A 75 15.32 6.38 13.44
N LEU A 76 15.14 7.02 14.58
CA LEU A 76 14.41 8.27 14.70
C LEU A 76 15.40 9.43 14.70
N ASN A 77 15.17 10.40 13.84
CA ASN A 77 15.83 11.71 13.90
C ASN A 77 14.75 12.76 14.13
N ALA A 78 14.69 13.24 15.35
CA ALA A 78 13.87 14.39 15.71
C ALA A 78 14.72 15.63 15.49
N GLY A 79 14.51 16.34 14.38
CA GLY A 79 15.17 17.60 14.10
C GLY A 79 14.87 18.62 15.22
N GLY A 80 15.90 19.29 15.70
CA GLY A 80 15.79 20.26 16.78
C GLY A 80 15.68 19.66 18.19
N ASP A 81 15.86 20.54 19.17
CA ASP A 81 15.81 20.24 20.59
C ASP A 81 14.34 19.99 21.05
N LEU A 82 13.69 18.97 20.50
CA LEU A 82 12.39 18.52 20.98
C LEU A 82 12.60 17.85 22.34
N ASP A 83 12.68 18.65 23.40
CA ASP A 83 12.57 18.29 24.83
C ASP A 83 12.97 16.83 25.17
N GLY A 84 14.24 16.46 24.97
CA GLY A 84 14.77 15.16 25.38
C GLY A 84 14.46 13.97 24.47
N THR A 85 13.92 14.18 23.28
CA THR A 85 13.77 13.13 22.28
C THR A 85 15.11 12.99 21.53
N SER A 86 15.96 12.10 22.04
CA SER A 86 17.25 11.83 21.43
C SER A 86 17.07 11.14 20.08
N SER A 87 17.79 11.60 19.07
CA SER A 87 17.94 10.86 17.82
C SER A 87 18.66 9.54 18.09
N GLY A 88 18.15 8.44 17.54
CA GLY A 88 18.75 7.13 17.74
C GLY A 88 17.88 5.97 17.32
N LEU A 89 18.39 4.77 17.56
CA LEU A 89 17.65 3.53 17.36
C LEU A 89 16.45 3.49 18.31
N ILE A 90 15.30 3.11 17.76
CA ILE A 90 14.04 3.07 18.49
C ILE A 90 13.26 1.81 18.11
N ASP A 91 12.65 1.18 19.08
CA ASP A 91 11.75 0.07 18.82
C ASP A 91 10.35 0.55 18.34
N PRO A 92 9.59 -0.30 17.65
CA PRO A 92 8.30 0.09 17.06
C PRO A 92 7.29 0.65 18.06
N GLU A 93 7.25 0.13 19.28
CA GLU A 93 6.31 0.57 20.32
C GLU A 93 6.69 1.95 20.85
N SER A 94 7.98 2.16 21.16
CA SER A 94 8.51 3.45 21.59
C SER A 94 8.37 4.50 20.49
N LEU A 95 8.58 4.13 19.22
CA LEU A 95 8.35 5.02 18.09
C LEU A 95 6.90 5.51 18.06
N ARG A 96 5.94 4.59 18.18
CA ARG A 96 4.52 4.93 18.18
C ARG A 96 4.17 5.92 19.30
N ILE A 97 4.65 5.67 20.51
CA ILE A 97 4.39 6.52 21.67
C ILE A 97 5.00 7.92 21.46
N THR A 98 6.27 7.97 21.03
CA THR A 98 7.02 9.20 20.81
C THR A 98 6.38 10.06 19.72
N VAL A 99 6.07 9.45 18.58
CA VAL A 99 5.42 10.17 17.46
C VAL A 99 4.03 10.67 17.85
N THR A 100 3.24 9.87 18.57
CA THR A 100 1.94 10.31 19.07
C THR A 100 2.06 11.54 19.99
N ALA A 101 3.06 11.57 20.85
CA ALA A 101 3.29 12.70 21.74
C ALA A 101 3.72 13.96 20.98
N ILE A 102 4.59 13.81 19.97
CA ILE A 102 5.07 14.91 19.13
C ILE A 102 3.92 15.50 18.30
N VAL A 103 3.16 14.65 17.60
CA VAL A 103 2.03 15.08 16.76
C VAL A 103 0.95 15.78 17.58
N ARG A 104 0.72 15.36 18.81
CA ARG A 104 -0.21 16.07 19.72
C ARG A 104 0.26 17.46 20.10
N ARG A 105 1.58 17.67 20.22
CA ARG A 105 2.17 18.99 20.52
C ARG A 105 2.22 19.88 19.29
N ASN A 106 2.57 19.31 18.14
CA ASN A 106 2.68 20.01 16.88
C ASN A 106 1.97 19.21 15.76
N PRO A 107 0.67 19.46 15.51
CA PRO A 107 -0.10 18.77 14.48
C PRO A 107 0.38 19.05 13.05
N GLU A 108 1.09 20.13 12.83
CA GLU A 108 1.62 20.54 11.52
C GLU A 108 3.04 20.01 11.26
N ILE A 109 3.59 19.22 12.18
CA ILE A 109 4.94 18.68 12.01
C ILE A 109 5.02 17.79 10.75
N GLN A 110 6.05 18.02 9.96
CA GLN A 110 6.33 17.22 8.82
C GLN A 110 6.99 15.89 9.26
N VAL A 111 6.43 14.77 8.84
CA VAL A 111 6.99 13.45 9.15
C VAL A 111 7.45 12.81 7.85
N LEU A 112 8.71 12.42 7.81
CA LEU A 112 9.35 11.79 6.65
C LEU A 112 9.76 10.37 7.00
N VAL A 113 9.61 9.45 6.05
CA VAL A 113 10.13 8.08 6.14
C VAL A 113 11.15 7.87 5.05
N GLY A 114 12.34 7.43 5.43
CA GLY A 114 13.38 6.98 4.51
C GLY A 114 13.70 5.50 4.72
N GLY A 115 14.23 4.86 3.71
CA GLY A 115 14.80 3.52 3.79
C GLY A 115 16.29 3.57 3.45
N ASP A 116 17.10 2.81 4.15
CA ASP A 116 18.48 2.52 3.77
C ASP A 116 18.49 1.66 2.49
N GLU A 117 19.58 1.69 1.70
CA GLU A 117 19.71 0.97 0.42
C GLU A 117 19.34 -0.52 0.51
N GLY A 118 19.61 -1.16 1.65
CA GLY A 118 19.26 -2.56 1.90
C GLY A 118 17.89 -2.80 2.52
N ALA A 119 17.11 -1.74 2.81
CA ALA A 119 15.81 -1.90 3.44
C ALA A 119 14.79 -2.44 2.43
N SER A 120 14.04 -3.47 2.82
CA SER A 120 12.98 -4.00 1.96
C SER A 120 11.77 -3.06 1.94
N TYR A 121 11.07 -3.05 0.81
CA TYR A 121 9.82 -2.29 0.69
C TYR A 121 8.82 -2.62 1.81
N GLY A 122 8.73 -3.89 2.22
CA GLY A 122 7.85 -4.32 3.30
C GLY A 122 8.20 -3.70 4.66
N GLN A 123 9.48 -3.48 4.93
CA GLN A 123 9.94 -2.83 6.16
C GLN A 123 9.59 -1.34 6.16
N VAL A 124 9.83 -0.66 5.03
CA VAL A 124 9.47 0.76 4.86
C VAL A 124 7.95 0.95 4.98
N TYR A 125 7.18 0.06 4.35
CA TYR A 125 5.72 0.07 4.47
C TYR A 125 5.25 -0.18 5.90
N GLY A 126 5.91 -1.07 6.64
CA GLY A 126 5.64 -1.32 8.05
C GLY A 126 5.85 -0.07 8.91
N ALA A 127 6.93 0.67 8.68
CA ALA A 127 7.19 1.94 9.37
C ALA A 127 6.12 2.99 9.04
N LEU A 128 5.72 3.09 7.77
CA LEU A 128 4.64 3.98 7.34
C LEU A 128 3.32 3.66 8.07
N ALA A 129 2.95 2.38 8.15
CA ALA A 129 1.74 1.95 8.85
C ALA A 129 1.78 2.27 10.36
N LEU A 130 2.95 2.14 10.99
CA LEU A 130 3.15 2.53 12.40
C LEU A 130 2.94 4.04 12.62
N LEU A 131 3.44 4.87 11.72
CA LEU A 131 3.28 6.33 11.80
C LEU A 131 1.83 6.75 11.59
N GLN A 132 1.12 6.13 10.66
CA GLN A 132 -0.31 6.35 10.47
C GLN A 132 -1.10 5.93 11.71
N ALA A 133 -0.78 4.81 12.33
CA ALA A 133 -1.39 4.36 13.58
C ALA A 133 -1.08 5.31 14.76
N ALA A 134 0.04 6.04 14.72
CA ALA A 134 0.39 7.07 15.70
C ALA A 134 -0.36 8.40 15.49
N GLY A 135 -1.18 8.51 14.44
CA GLY A 135 -2.00 9.69 14.16
C GLY A 135 -1.39 10.68 13.16
N VAL A 136 -0.32 10.29 12.47
CA VAL A 136 0.26 11.12 11.39
C VAL A 136 -0.66 11.04 10.17
N SER A 137 -1.19 12.17 9.74
CA SER A 137 -2.09 12.25 8.57
C SER A 137 -1.34 12.36 7.25
N LYS A 138 -0.14 12.93 7.24
CA LYS A 138 0.68 13.10 6.04
C LYS A 138 2.10 12.62 6.34
N VAL A 139 2.54 11.60 5.63
CA VAL A 139 3.91 11.10 5.71
C VAL A 139 4.57 11.30 4.35
N GLY A 140 5.68 12.01 4.31
CA GLY A 140 6.51 12.14 3.13
C GLY A 140 7.47 10.94 3.01
N LEU A 141 7.74 10.52 1.80
CA LEU A 141 8.79 9.53 1.53
C LEU A 141 10.07 10.26 1.14
N MET A 142 11.16 9.96 1.86
CA MET A 142 12.48 10.48 1.52
C MET A 142 13.19 9.42 0.68
N ILE A 143 13.54 9.77 -0.53
CA ILE A 143 14.27 8.93 -1.47
C ILE A 143 15.52 9.70 -1.85
N ASP A 144 16.68 9.05 -1.77
CA ASP A 144 17.91 9.64 -2.31
C ASP A 144 17.87 9.49 -3.85
N PRO A 145 17.86 10.61 -4.60
CA PRO A 145 17.84 10.56 -6.06
C PRO A 145 19.05 9.85 -6.66
N ALA A 146 20.17 9.81 -5.93
CA ALA A 146 21.39 9.14 -6.36
C ALA A 146 21.25 7.61 -6.39
N GLU A 147 20.38 7.05 -5.53
CA GLU A 147 20.14 5.62 -5.45
C GLU A 147 19.18 5.11 -6.54
N LEU A 148 18.38 5.99 -7.13
CA LEU A 148 17.40 5.61 -8.16
C LEU A 148 18.02 5.41 -9.55
N GLY A 149 19.32 5.69 -9.74
CA GLY A 149 19.97 5.54 -11.04
C GLY A 149 19.46 6.48 -12.13
N TYR A 150 18.55 7.39 -11.81
CA TYR A 150 18.00 8.37 -12.75
C TYR A 150 18.82 9.68 -12.79
N GLY A 151 19.83 9.82 -11.92
CA GLY A 151 20.66 11.02 -11.84
C GLY A 151 21.87 11.08 -12.78
N ALA A 152 22.07 10.09 -13.67
CA ALA A 152 23.25 10.03 -14.53
C ALA A 152 22.99 10.42 -16.00
N ALA A 153 21.90 11.09 -16.29
CA ALA A 153 21.63 11.61 -17.63
C ALA A 153 21.41 13.12 -17.55
N GLU A 154 22.46 13.87 -17.75
CA GLU A 154 22.58 15.22 -18.29
C GLU A 154 23.53 16.13 -17.52
N GLU A 155 24.82 15.81 -17.58
CA GLU A 155 25.83 16.85 -17.66
C GLU A 155 26.83 16.48 -18.74
N THR A 156 26.40 16.62 -20.00
CA THR A 156 27.31 16.78 -21.12
C THR A 156 26.72 17.81 -22.11
N ARG A 157 26.88 19.08 -21.79
CA ARG A 157 27.27 20.12 -22.76
C ARG A 157 27.40 21.49 -22.11
#